data_0a65ad0cef2d22e5b868792016cc13be
#
_entry.id   0a65ad0cef2d22e5b868792016cc13be
#
_cell.length_a   1.000
_cell.length_b   1.000
_cell.length_c   1.000
_cell.angle_alpha   90.00
_cell.angle_beta   90.00
_cell.angle_gamma   90.00
#
_symmetry.space_group_name_H-M   'P 1'
#
loop_
_entity.id
_entity.type
_entity.pdbx_description
1 polymer ?
#
loop_
_entity_poly.entity_id
_entity_poly.type
_entity_poly.pdbx_seq_one_letter_code
_entity_poly.pdbx_strand_id
1 'polypeptide(L)'
;MRVGALLVLLSVGAVVAGCAGSGRATRDQHSRPRPLAVYAAERRIETIRPGSRRIRLPHRIELRRGRARIGYTVPPGRARRIVRRALAARAARVDVPAVPVWSKIQLRPVRQVLHNDCEATSLSMLLAAAGIRAGQLELQERLPRSGPLDPEPVAGSTLFRWGDPERGFVGRPDGGGTEGGFGVYEPPVRALAARYGVHLVDLHRQSLAAVRAVVLAGRPVLAWVGLAAGPYLSWVTSSGREITVNLDEHAVVLVGAGRGYVLVNNPLTGVRERWSEALFSYRWRLLGRRALELRRS
;
A
#
# COMPACT_ATOMS: atom_id res chain seq x y z
N MET A 1 23.70 22.00 -9.33
CA MET A 1 22.81 22.06 -10.51
C MET A 1 21.38 22.19 -10.02
N ARG A 2 20.76 23.32 -10.30
CA ARG A 2 19.40 23.67 -9.85
C ARG A 2 18.39 23.01 -10.78
N VAL A 3 17.40 22.28 -10.23
CA VAL A 3 16.25 21.77 -10.98
C VAL A 3 15.09 22.72 -10.73
N GLY A 4 14.67 23.40 -11.80
CA GLY A 4 13.60 24.38 -11.77
C GLY A 4 12.21 23.72 -11.75
N ALA A 5 11.34 24.28 -10.92
CA ALA A 5 9.90 23.98 -10.91
C ALA A 5 9.23 24.68 -12.11
N LEU A 6 8.54 23.89 -12.94
CA LEU A 6 7.76 24.39 -14.07
C LEU A 6 6.33 24.78 -13.56
N LEU A 7 6.11 26.09 -13.48
CA LEU A 7 4.79 26.67 -13.18
C LEU A 7 4.03 26.81 -14.51
N VAL A 8 2.94 26.07 -14.69
CA VAL A 8 2.04 26.26 -15.86
C VAL A 8 0.99 27.30 -15.47
N LEU A 9 1.16 28.52 -16.01
CA LEU A 9 0.15 29.58 -15.98
C LEU A 9 -0.80 29.41 -17.18
N LEU A 10 -2.04 29.09 -16.93
CA LEU A 10 -3.12 29.17 -17.91
C LEU A 10 -3.67 30.59 -17.94
N SER A 11 -3.37 31.34 -18.99
CA SER A 11 -3.93 32.63 -19.30
C SER A 11 -5.31 32.44 -19.95
N VAL A 12 -6.35 33.00 -19.31
CA VAL A 12 -7.70 33.12 -19.90
C VAL A 12 -7.74 34.44 -20.65
N GLY A 13 -7.77 34.37 -21.98
CA GLY A 13 -7.99 35.53 -22.85
C GLY A 13 -9.46 35.88 -22.90
N ALA A 14 -9.81 37.12 -22.51
CA ALA A 14 -11.16 37.66 -22.68
C ALA A 14 -11.25 38.30 -24.07
N VAL A 15 -12.15 37.81 -24.92
CA VAL A 15 -12.56 38.46 -26.17
C VAL A 15 -13.78 39.32 -25.83
N VAL A 16 -13.64 40.65 -25.95
CA VAL A 16 -14.73 41.60 -25.86
C VAL A 16 -15.25 41.84 -27.26
N ALA A 17 -16.47 41.40 -27.57
CA ALA A 17 -17.21 41.79 -28.74
C ALA A 17 -18.40 42.66 -28.28
N GLY A 18 -18.32 43.93 -28.54
CA GLY A 18 -19.44 44.87 -28.30
C GLY A 18 -20.50 44.75 -29.39
N CYS A 19 -21.75 44.59 -28.98
CA CYS A 19 -22.93 44.92 -29.80
C CYS A 19 -23.93 45.67 -28.90
N ALA A 20 -24.16 46.96 -29.19
CA ALA A 20 -25.22 47.76 -28.60
C ALA A 20 -26.57 47.24 -29.13
N GLY A 21 -27.37 46.67 -28.24
CA GLY A 21 -28.77 46.31 -28.46
C GLY A 21 -29.59 46.80 -27.27
N SER A 22 -30.43 47.80 -27.52
CA SER A 22 -31.45 48.32 -26.57
C SER A 22 -32.50 47.22 -26.33
N GLY A 23 -32.33 46.45 -25.26
CA GLY A 23 -33.28 45.42 -24.81
C GLY A 23 -33.70 45.70 -23.38
N ARG A 24 -34.99 45.83 -23.13
CA ARG A 24 -35.66 45.94 -21.83
C ARG A 24 -34.99 45.04 -20.82
N ALA A 25 -34.59 45.63 -19.68
CA ALA A 25 -34.15 44.89 -18.51
C ALA A 25 -35.27 43.94 -18.05
N THR A 26 -35.18 42.69 -18.46
CA THR A 26 -35.93 41.60 -17.85
C THR A 26 -35.42 41.48 -16.42
N ARG A 27 -36.30 41.73 -15.46
CA ARG A 27 -36.06 41.46 -14.04
C ARG A 27 -35.48 40.05 -13.89
N ASP A 28 -34.23 40.02 -13.50
CA ASP A 28 -33.51 38.78 -13.17
C ASP A 28 -34.35 38.02 -12.13
N GLN A 29 -34.96 36.93 -12.58
CA GLN A 29 -35.69 36.04 -11.69
C GLN A 29 -34.69 35.60 -10.64
N HIS A 30 -34.91 36.01 -9.39
CA HIS A 30 -34.14 35.62 -8.22
C HIS A 30 -33.94 34.08 -8.25
N SER A 31 -32.83 33.63 -8.79
CA SER A 31 -32.48 32.22 -8.81
C SER A 31 -32.47 31.74 -7.36
N ARG A 32 -33.42 30.87 -7.03
CA ARG A 32 -33.53 30.32 -5.67
C ARG A 32 -32.17 29.76 -5.28
N PRO A 33 -31.64 30.12 -4.09
CA PRO A 33 -30.34 29.67 -3.67
C PRO A 33 -30.28 28.12 -3.71
N ARG A 34 -29.30 27.57 -4.43
CA ARG A 34 -29.16 26.13 -4.61
C ARG A 34 -28.66 25.50 -3.32
N PRO A 35 -29.07 24.23 -3.02
CA PRO A 35 -28.50 23.47 -1.92
C PRO A 35 -27.00 23.24 -2.10
N LEU A 36 -26.24 23.32 -0.99
CA LEU A 36 -24.82 23.01 -0.97
C LEU A 36 -24.60 21.50 -0.76
N ALA A 37 -23.99 20.81 -1.70
CA ALA A 37 -23.55 19.43 -1.55
C ALA A 37 -22.18 19.39 -0.86
N VAL A 38 -22.10 18.68 0.29
CA VAL A 38 -20.87 18.49 1.08
C VAL A 38 -20.30 17.10 0.82
N TYR A 39 -19.03 17.04 0.46
CA TYR A 39 -18.30 15.82 0.17
C TYR A 39 -17.15 15.60 1.17
N ALA A 40 -16.87 14.34 1.48
CA ALA A 40 -15.69 13.91 2.21
C ALA A 40 -15.20 12.60 1.63
N ALA A 41 -13.88 12.48 1.38
CA ALA A 41 -13.28 11.32 0.71
C ALA A 41 -14.04 10.92 -0.59
N GLU A 42 -14.37 11.92 -1.42
CA GLU A 42 -15.11 11.79 -2.70
C GLU A 42 -16.57 11.36 -2.59
N ARG A 43 -17.07 11.10 -1.40
CA ARG A 43 -18.48 10.77 -1.15
C ARG A 43 -19.26 11.98 -0.66
N ARG A 44 -20.47 12.17 -1.23
CA ARG A 44 -21.44 13.15 -0.66
C ARG A 44 -21.91 12.64 0.70
N ILE A 45 -21.66 13.42 1.74
CA ILE A 45 -21.97 13.09 3.14
C ILE A 45 -23.15 13.90 3.68
N GLU A 46 -23.48 15.03 3.06
CA GLU A 46 -24.57 15.88 3.48
C GLU A 46 -25.03 16.80 2.33
N THR A 47 -26.28 17.28 2.42
CA THR A 47 -26.82 18.33 1.56
C THR A 47 -27.46 19.41 2.44
N ILE A 48 -26.89 20.62 2.41
CA ILE A 48 -27.31 21.70 3.25
C ILE A 48 -28.21 22.64 2.45
N ARG A 49 -29.45 22.81 2.93
CA ARG A 49 -30.42 23.75 2.32
C ARG A 49 -30.04 25.20 2.63
N PRO A 50 -30.34 26.15 1.72
CA PRO A 50 -30.19 27.58 2.00
C PRO A 50 -30.95 27.94 3.26
N GLY A 51 -30.37 28.84 4.08
CA GLY A 51 -30.98 29.29 5.33
C GLY A 51 -30.87 28.32 6.52
N SER A 52 -30.21 27.16 6.35
CA SER A 52 -29.99 26.23 7.46
C SER A 52 -29.14 26.87 8.56
N ARG A 53 -29.72 27.01 9.77
CA ARG A 53 -29.00 27.56 10.94
C ARG A 53 -28.03 26.58 11.58
N ARG A 54 -28.25 25.28 11.41
CA ARG A 54 -27.40 24.19 11.98
C ARG A 54 -26.77 23.40 10.89
N ILE A 55 -25.43 23.28 10.93
CA ILE A 55 -24.62 22.40 10.07
C ILE A 55 -24.33 21.13 10.86
N ARG A 56 -24.96 20.02 10.47
CA ARG A 56 -24.70 18.70 11.02
C ARG A 56 -23.89 17.92 9.99
N LEU A 57 -22.70 17.44 10.36
CA LEU A 57 -21.86 16.62 9.52
C LEU A 57 -21.56 15.32 10.28
N PRO A 58 -21.54 14.16 9.61
CA PRO A 58 -21.15 12.91 10.24
C PRO A 58 -19.71 13.03 10.72
N HIS A 59 -19.44 12.60 11.95
CA HIS A 59 -18.08 12.57 12.49
C HIS A 59 -17.25 11.42 11.95
N ARG A 60 -17.90 10.31 11.60
CA ARG A 60 -17.29 9.11 11.03
C ARG A 60 -18.03 8.72 9.77
N ILE A 61 -17.27 8.30 8.76
CA ILE A 61 -17.79 7.75 7.52
C ILE A 61 -17.01 6.50 7.18
N GLU A 62 -17.68 5.56 6.52
CA GLU A 62 -17.05 4.36 5.98
C GLU A 62 -17.27 4.33 4.48
N LEU A 63 -16.23 4.03 3.74
CA LEU A 63 -16.29 3.88 2.29
C LEU A 63 -15.76 2.52 1.88
N ARG A 64 -16.31 2.00 0.79
CA ARG A 64 -15.79 0.83 0.10
C ARG A 64 -15.07 1.30 -1.17
N ARG A 65 -13.81 0.92 -1.32
CA ARG A 65 -13.01 1.13 -2.52
C ARG A 65 -12.51 -0.23 -3.03
N GLY A 66 -13.16 -0.76 -4.07
CA GLY A 66 -12.90 -2.11 -4.56
C GLY A 66 -13.02 -3.14 -3.42
N ARG A 67 -11.93 -3.85 -3.11
CA ARG A 67 -11.88 -4.85 -2.04
C ARG A 67 -11.64 -4.27 -0.63
N ALA A 68 -11.41 -2.97 -0.51
CA ALA A 68 -11.12 -2.34 0.79
C ALA A 68 -12.35 -1.66 1.38
N ARG A 69 -12.51 -1.78 2.70
CA ARG A 69 -13.37 -0.94 3.55
C ARG A 69 -12.46 0.01 4.32
N ILE A 70 -12.76 1.29 4.29
CA ILE A 70 -11.92 2.34 4.90
C ILE A 70 -12.81 3.23 5.75
N GLY A 71 -12.49 3.33 7.03
CA GLY A 71 -13.14 4.25 7.95
C GLY A 71 -12.39 5.57 8.03
N TYR A 72 -13.13 6.66 7.96
CA TYR A 72 -12.60 8.02 8.05
C TYR A 72 -13.17 8.75 9.23
N THR A 73 -12.40 9.66 9.79
CA THR A 73 -12.87 10.70 10.71
C THR A 73 -12.94 12.03 9.99
N VAL A 74 -14.09 12.71 10.09
CA VAL A 74 -14.30 14.09 9.60
C VAL A 74 -14.09 15.05 10.76
N PRO A 75 -13.02 15.90 10.78
CA PRO A 75 -12.75 16.83 11.85
C PRO A 75 -13.85 17.90 11.94
N PRO A 76 -14.74 17.91 12.95
CA PRO A 76 -15.98 18.67 12.91
C PRO A 76 -15.76 20.18 12.87
N GLY A 77 -14.83 20.72 13.64
CA GLY A 77 -14.54 22.15 13.69
C GLY A 77 -14.01 22.70 12.35
N ARG A 78 -13.06 22.00 11.75
CA ARG A 78 -12.49 22.36 10.44
C ARG A 78 -13.52 22.22 9.32
N ALA A 79 -14.26 21.12 9.30
CA ALA A 79 -15.29 20.87 8.31
C ALA A 79 -16.41 21.93 8.36
N ARG A 80 -16.92 22.27 9.54
CA ARG A 80 -17.93 23.33 9.70
C ARG A 80 -17.45 24.69 9.22
N ARG A 81 -16.19 25.08 9.47
CA ARG A 81 -15.64 26.36 8.97
C ARG A 81 -15.60 26.37 7.45
N ILE A 82 -15.18 25.30 6.82
CA ILE A 82 -15.11 25.16 5.35
C ILE A 82 -16.52 25.28 4.75
N VAL A 83 -17.49 24.55 5.32
CA VAL A 83 -18.89 24.58 4.85
C VAL A 83 -19.52 25.98 5.02
N ARG A 84 -19.29 26.68 6.13
CA ARG A 84 -19.78 28.05 6.31
C ARG A 84 -19.24 29.01 5.25
N ARG A 85 -17.94 28.90 4.89
CA ARG A 85 -17.34 29.71 3.81
C ARG A 85 -17.96 29.40 2.46
N ALA A 86 -18.19 28.12 2.16
CA ALA A 86 -18.82 27.67 0.92
C ALA A 86 -20.29 28.19 0.81
N LEU A 87 -21.03 28.15 1.91
CA LEU A 87 -22.41 28.74 1.95
C LEU A 87 -22.38 30.23 1.71
N ALA A 88 -21.46 30.96 2.33
CA ALA A 88 -21.33 32.42 2.12
C ALA A 88 -20.95 32.73 0.66
N ALA A 89 -20.14 31.92 0.03
CA ALA A 89 -19.77 32.02 -1.39
C ALA A 89 -20.83 31.48 -2.36
N ARG A 90 -22.01 31.04 -1.88
CA ARG A 90 -23.07 30.41 -2.68
C ARG A 90 -22.61 29.24 -3.53
N ALA A 91 -21.61 28.48 -3.07
CA ALA A 91 -21.11 27.31 -3.76
C ALA A 91 -22.16 26.19 -3.84
N ALA A 92 -22.18 25.46 -4.94
CA ALA A 92 -23.04 24.29 -5.09
C ALA A 92 -22.41 23.00 -4.49
N ARG A 93 -21.07 22.99 -4.37
CA ARG A 93 -20.29 21.87 -3.84
C ARG A 93 -19.16 22.35 -2.94
N VAL A 94 -18.85 21.56 -1.92
CA VAL A 94 -17.65 21.73 -1.09
C VAL A 94 -17.11 20.38 -0.65
N ASP A 95 -15.79 20.24 -0.65
CA ASP A 95 -15.08 19.10 -0.10
C ASP A 95 -14.52 19.43 1.29
N VAL A 96 -14.76 18.55 2.25
CA VAL A 96 -14.24 18.69 3.62
C VAL A 96 -13.18 17.60 3.89
N PRO A 97 -12.18 17.88 4.74
CA PRO A 97 -11.15 16.91 5.05
C PRO A 97 -11.72 15.65 5.72
N ALA A 98 -11.25 14.49 5.28
CA ALA A 98 -11.52 13.20 5.91
C ALA A 98 -10.19 12.46 6.08
N VAL A 99 -9.91 12.02 7.30
CA VAL A 99 -8.66 11.33 7.64
C VAL A 99 -8.94 9.84 7.80
N PRO A 100 -8.26 8.94 7.06
CA PRO A 100 -8.43 7.52 7.22
C PRO A 100 -7.87 7.09 8.58
N VAL A 101 -8.65 6.31 9.34
CA VAL A 101 -8.30 5.88 10.70
C VAL A 101 -8.21 4.36 10.84
N TRP A 102 -8.87 3.63 9.97
CA TRP A 102 -8.73 2.19 9.83
C TRP A 102 -9.04 1.74 8.40
N SER A 103 -8.50 0.57 8.03
CA SER A 103 -8.83 -0.12 6.79
C SER A 103 -8.88 -1.63 6.99
N LYS A 104 -9.63 -2.32 6.12
CA LYS A 104 -9.65 -3.78 6.01
C LYS A 104 -9.85 -4.15 4.55
N ILE A 105 -8.87 -4.82 3.97
CA ILE A 105 -8.90 -5.31 2.59
C ILE A 105 -9.46 -6.74 2.61
N GLN A 106 -10.46 -7.00 1.78
CA GLN A 106 -11.06 -8.33 1.63
C GLN A 106 -10.17 -9.17 0.71
N LEU A 107 -9.14 -9.76 1.30
CA LEU A 107 -8.19 -10.63 0.65
C LEU A 107 -8.05 -11.89 1.49
N ARG A 108 -8.39 -13.05 0.89
CA ARG A 108 -8.32 -14.33 1.60
C ARG A 108 -6.88 -14.64 1.98
N PRO A 109 -6.59 -15.03 3.22
CA PRO A 109 -5.28 -15.56 3.57
C PRO A 109 -5.07 -16.93 2.89
N VAL A 110 -3.83 -17.21 2.52
CA VAL A 110 -3.40 -18.46 1.90
C VAL A 110 -2.30 -19.05 2.77
N ARG A 111 -2.37 -20.36 3.06
CA ARG A 111 -1.30 -21.08 3.74
C ARG A 111 -0.26 -21.50 2.72
N GLN A 112 1.01 -21.31 3.03
CA GLN A 112 2.10 -21.86 2.23
C GLN A 112 2.10 -23.40 2.27
N VAL A 113 2.47 -24.03 1.16
CA VAL A 113 2.49 -25.50 1.02
C VAL A 113 3.90 -26.06 1.07
N LEU A 114 4.92 -25.26 0.72
CA LEU A 114 6.31 -25.61 0.87
C LEU A 114 6.89 -24.93 2.11
N HIS A 115 8.04 -25.39 2.56
CA HIS A 115 8.65 -24.86 3.79
C HIS A 115 9.08 -23.40 3.63
N ASN A 116 9.61 -23.02 2.45
CA ASN A 116 10.18 -21.70 2.16
C ASN A 116 9.49 -20.99 0.97
N ASP A 117 8.16 -21.13 0.78
CA ASP A 117 7.46 -20.46 -0.31
C ASP A 117 6.58 -19.28 0.16
N CYS A 118 6.91 -18.69 1.30
CA CYS A 118 6.14 -17.59 1.89
C CYS A 118 6.07 -16.37 0.97
N GLU A 119 7.11 -16.05 0.21
CA GLU A 119 7.13 -14.93 -0.74
C GLU A 119 6.26 -15.23 -1.96
N ALA A 120 6.34 -16.45 -2.52
CA ALA A 120 5.48 -16.90 -3.61
C ALA A 120 4.01 -16.92 -3.19
N THR A 121 3.73 -17.42 -1.97
CA THR A 121 2.39 -17.42 -1.37
C THR A 121 1.88 -15.99 -1.14
N SER A 122 2.72 -15.09 -0.61
CA SER A 122 2.38 -13.69 -0.41
C SER A 122 2.15 -12.97 -1.74
N LEU A 123 2.98 -13.25 -2.77
CA LEU A 123 2.78 -12.73 -4.12
C LEU A 123 1.45 -13.22 -4.72
N SER A 124 1.09 -14.49 -4.54
CA SER A 124 -0.20 -15.03 -5.02
C SER A 124 -1.38 -14.23 -4.45
N MET A 125 -1.31 -13.85 -3.17
CA MET A 125 -2.32 -12.99 -2.54
C MET A 125 -2.33 -11.58 -3.14
N LEU A 126 -1.18 -10.96 -3.42
CA LEU A 126 -1.12 -9.64 -4.07
C LEU A 126 -1.71 -9.69 -5.49
N LEU A 127 -1.36 -10.71 -6.29
CA LEU A 127 -1.92 -10.91 -7.62
C LEU A 127 -3.45 -11.10 -7.57
N ALA A 128 -3.94 -11.87 -6.59
CA ALA A 128 -5.38 -12.02 -6.36
C ALA A 128 -6.06 -10.68 -5.98
N ALA A 129 -5.38 -9.78 -5.26
CA ALA A 129 -5.88 -8.44 -4.99
C ALA A 129 -5.95 -7.57 -6.26
N ALA A 130 -5.08 -7.80 -7.25
CA ALA A 130 -5.13 -7.21 -8.58
C ALA A 130 -6.15 -7.88 -9.53
N GLY A 131 -6.80 -8.98 -9.10
CA GLY A 131 -7.76 -9.73 -9.92
C GLY A 131 -7.14 -10.86 -10.73
N ILE A 132 -5.85 -11.14 -10.55
CA ILE A 132 -5.09 -12.18 -11.27
C ILE A 132 -5.00 -13.43 -10.39
N ARG A 133 -5.22 -14.60 -11.01
CA ARG A 133 -5.07 -15.90 -10.35
C ARG A 133 -3.74 -16.53 -10.77
N ALA A 134 -2.86 -16.72 -9.81
CA ALA A 134 -1.63 -17.49 -9.97
C ALA A 134 -1.38 -18.28 -8.68
N GLY A 135 -1.12 -19.57 -8.80
CA GLY A 135 -0.87 -20.47 -7.67
C GLY A 135 0.52 -20.23 -7.06
N GLN A 136 0.65 -20.47 -5.76
CA GLN A 136 1.94 -20.30 -5.07
C GLN A 136 3.03 -21.22 -5.66
N LEU A 137 2.71 -22.45 -6.02
CA LEU A 137 3.68 -23.39 -6.63
C LEU A 137 4.11 -22.91 -8.03
N GLU A 138 3.16 -22.46 -8.86
CA GLU A 138 3.46 -21.84 -10.15
C GLU A 138 4.39 -20.63 -9.99
N LEU A 139 4.12 -19.77 -9.02
CA LEU A 139 4.95 -18.60 -8.76
C LEU A 139 6.33 -18.99 -8.24
N GLN A 140 6.41 -20.00 -7.37
CA GLN A 140 7.66 -20.51 -6.85
C GLN A 140 8.56 -21.09 -7.96
N GLU A 141 8.00 -21.83 -8.91
CA GLU A 141 8.71 -22.35 -10.07
C GLU A 141 9.21 -21.24 -11.01
N ARG A 142 8.46 -20.13 -11.11
CA ARG A 142 8.79 -19.00 -11.99
C ARG A 142 9.73 -17.98 -11.36
N LEU A 143 9.97 -18.03 -10.06
CA LEU A 143 11.00 -17.22 -9.42
C LEU A 143 12.38 -17.64 -9.96
N PRO A 144 13.24 -16.68 -10.34
CA PRO A 144 14.59 -17.03 -10.72
C PRO A 144 15.31 -17.66 -9.53
N ARG A 145 16.15 -18.63 -9.77
CA ARG A 145 17.05 -19.22 -8.76
C ARG A 145 18.36 -18.46 -8.72
N SER A 146 18.99 -18.42 -7.55
CA SER A 146 20.30 -17.83 -7.35
C SER A 146 21.21 -18.81 -6.63
N GLY A 147 22.36 -19.06 -7.24
CA GLY A 147 23.37 -19.97 -6.71
C GLY A 147 23.00 -21.46 -6.76
N PRO A 148 23.81 -22.30 -6.12
CA PRO A 148 23.57 -23.75 -6.01
C PRO A 148 22.37 -24.05 -5.10
N LEU A 149 21.79 -25.25 -5.24
CA LEU A 149 20.69 -25.70 -4.38
C LEU A 149 21.15 -25.88 -2.93
N ASP A 150 22.32 -26.47 -2.75
CA ASP A 150 22.92 -26.70 -1.45
C ASP A 150 24.14 -25.79 -1.25
N PRO A 151 24.42 -25.32 -0.04
CA PRO A 151 25.62 -24.55 0.24
C PRO A 151 26.91 -25.33 -0.14
N GLU A 152 27.85 -24.64 -0.80
CA GLU A 152 29.13 -25.23 -1.24
C GLU A 152 30.27 -24.74 -0.34
N PRO A 153 31.17 -25.62 0.11
CA PRO A 153 32.34 -25.21 0.88
C PRO A 153 33.22 -24.24 0.09
N VAL A 154 33.83 -23.27 0.78
CA VAL A 154 34.85 -22.36 0.22
C VAL A 154 36.21 -22.77 0.81
N ALA A 155 37.18 -23.15 -0.04
CA ALA A 155 38.51 -23.58 0.40
C ALA A 155 39.16 -22.46 1.26
N GLY A 156 39.70 -22.88 2.43
CA GLY A 156 40.40 -21.96 3.34
C GLY A 156 39.46 -20.96 4.10
N SER A 157 38.14 -21.17 4.07
CA SER A 157 37.15 -20.30 4.75
C SER A 157 36.21 -21.10 5.63
N THR A 158 35.73 -20.50 6.70
CA THR A 158 34.60 -21.02 7.48
C THR A 158 33.23 -20.66 6.87
N LEU A 159 33.23 -19.79 5.85
CA LEU A 159 32.03 -19.46 5.09
C LEU A 159 31.84 -20.49 3.96
N PHE A 160 30.61 -20.68 3.57
CA PHE A 160 30.22 -21.42 2.38
C PHE A 160 29.79 -20.48 1.26
N ARG A 161 29.71 -20.95 0.02
CA ARG A 161 29.14 -20.25 -1.11
C ARG A 161 27.69 -20.65 -1.29
N TRP A 162 26.82 -19.62 -1.45
CA TRP A 162 25.42 -19.87 -1.75
C TRP A 162 24.84 -18.75 -2.63
N GLY A 163 23.52 -18.73 -2.77
CA GLY A 163 22.86 -17.75 -3.62
C GLY A 163 22.80 -16.34 -3.05
N ASP A 164 22.32 -15.41 -3.87
CA ASP A 164 22.04 -14.03 -3.50
C ASP A 164 20.51 -13.82 -3.55
N PRO A 165 19.82 -13.63 -2.41
CA PRO A 165 18.37 -13.44 -2.38
C PRO A 165 17.89 -12.17 -3.08
N GLU A 166 18.78 -11.20 -3.34
CA GLU A 166 18.48 -10.02 -4.16
C GLU A 166 18.39 -10.38 -5.67
N ARG A 167 18.89 -11.52 -6.08
CA ARG A 167 18.94 -11.97 -7.48
C ARG A 167 17.98 -13.10 -7.79
N GLY A 168 17.61 -13.89 -6.79
CA GLY A 168 16.70 -15.01 -6.97
C GLY A 168 16.54 -15.84 -5.71
N PHE A 169 15.69 -16.83 -5.78
CA PHE A 169 15.43 -17.76 -4.69
C PHE A 169 16.70 -18.57 -4.37
N VAL A 170 17.04 -18.63 -3.10
CA VAL A 170 18.24 -19.31 -2.60
C VAL A 170 17.86 -20.67 -2.01
N GLY A 171 18.46 -21.73 -2.52
CA GLY A 171 18.28 -23.09 -2.03
C GLY A 171 16.98 -23.76 -2.49
N ARG A 172 16.50 -24.70 -1.68
CA ARG A 172 15.32 -25.53 -1.96
C ARG A 172 14.06 -24.95 -1.32
N PRO A 173 12.96 -24.79 -2.04
CA PRO A 173 11.74 -24.25 -1.46
C PRO A 173 11.04 -25.19 -0.46
N ASP A 174 11.32 -26.48 -0.52
CA ASP A 174 10.82 -27.53 0.37
C ASP A 174 11.77 -27.89 1.52
N GLY A 175 13.01 -27.35 1.51
CA GLY A 175 14.00 -27.57 2.54
C GLY A 175 13.88 -26.61 3.72
N GLY A 176 14.37 -26.99 4.90
CA GLY A 176 14.36 -26.18 6.11
C GLY A 176 15.73 -25.60 6.47
N GLY A 177 15.79 -24.31 6.79
CA GLY A 177 17.00 -23.64 7.31
C GLY A 177 18.22 -23.81 6.43
N THR A 178 19.39 -24.06 7.03
CA THR A 178 20.66 -24.25 6.34
C THR A 178 20.74 -25.53 5.48
N GLU A 179 19.84 -26.48 5.71
CA GLU A 179 19.81 -27.75 4.97
C GLU A 179 18.93 -27.70 3.73
N GLY A 180 18.34 -26.59 3.39
CA GLY A 180 17.42 -26.62 2.28
C GLY A 180 17.18 -25.34 1.56
N GLY A 181 16.92 -24.23 2.21
CA GLY A 181 16.58 -23.01 1.50
C GLY A 181 16.45 -21.81 2.41
N PHE A 182 16.62 -20.65 1.81
CA PHE A 182 16.50 -19.39 2.54
C PHE A 182 15.25 -18.61 2.09
N GLY A 183 15.11 -18.37 0.77
CA GLY A 183 14.03 -17.51 0.24
C GLY A 183 14.54 -16.48 -0.76
N VAL A 184 13.77 -15.44 -0.99
CA VAL A 184 14.05 -14.40 -1.98
C VAL A 184 13.59 -13.02 -1.47
N TYR A 185 14.30 -11.96 -1.86
CA TYR A 185 13.95 -10.58 -1.51
C TYR A 185 13.15 -9.87 -2.62
N GLU A 186 12.95 -8.56 -2.47
CA GLU A 186 12.01 -7.76 -3.27
C GLU A 186 12.28 -7.77 -4.78
N PRO A 187 13.54 -7.62 -5.30
CA PRO A 187 13.74 -7.40 -6.73
C PRO A 187 13.22 -8.53 -7.61
N PRO A 188 13.50 -9.82 -7.34
CA PRO A 188 12.95 -10.92 -8.13
C PRO A 188 11.44 -11.07 -8.02
N VAL A 189 10.87 -10.86 -6.83
CA VAL A 189 9.41 -10.91 -6.60
C VAL A 189 8.71 -9.79 -7.38
N ARG A 190 9.26 -8.58 -7.39
CA ARG A 190 8.76 -7.46 -8.18
C ARG A 190 8.85 -7.71 -9.68
N ALA A 191 9.97 -8.27 -10.14
CA ALA A 191 10.15 -8.63 -11.55
C ALA A 191 9.16 -9.73 -11.99
N LEU A 192 8.91 -10.73 -11.13
CA LEU A 192 7.91 -11.74 -11.41
C LEU A 192 6.49 -11.16 -11.48
N ALA A 193 6.11 -10.28 -10.54
CA ALA A 193 4.82 -9.60 -10.58
C ALA A 193 4.60 -8.81 -11.88
N ALA A 194 5.64 -8.14 -12.39
CA ALA A 194 5.59 -7.41 -13.65
C ALA A 194 5.28 -8.31 -14.85
N ARG A 195 5.72 -9.58 -14.85
CA ARG A 195 5.38 -10.57 -15.89
C ARG A 195 3.90 -10.94 -15.92
N TYR A 196 3.18 -10.69 -14.83
CA TYR A 196 1.72 -10.81 -14.73
C TYR A 196 1.00 -9.46 -14.97
N GLY A 197 1.72 -8.43 -15.45
CA GLY A 197 1.14 -7.10 -15.66
C GLY A 197 0.87 -6.32 -14.37
N VAL A 198 1.46 -6.74 -13.24
CA VAL A 198 1.25 -6.09 -11.94
C VAL A 198 2.47 -5.29 -11.54
N HIS A 199 2.27 -3.99 -11.31
CA HIS A 199 3.34 -3.11 -10.88
C HIS A 199 3.39 -3.02 -9.35
N LEU A 200 4.49 -3.51 -8.76
CA LEU A 200 4.79 -3.37 -7.34
C LEU A 200 5.77 -2.22 -7.11
N VAL A 201 5.44 -1.35 -6.16
CA VAL A 201 6.29 -0.21 -5.76
C VAL A 201 7.13 -0.62 -4.57
N ASP A 202 8.42 -0.38 -4.66
CA ASP A 202 9.37 -0.63 -3.59
C ASP A 202 9.17 0.37 -2.44
N LEU A 203 8.97 -0.16 -1.24
CA LEU A 203 8.87 0.58 0.01
C LEU A 203 10.05 0.30 0.96
N HIS A 204 11.15 -0.27 0.45
CA HIS A 204 12.33 -0.57 1.23
C HIS A 204 12.81 0.66 2.03
N ARG A 205 13.10 0.47 3.29
CA ARG A 205 13.55 1.51 4.24
C ARG A 205 12.58 2.66 4.48
N GLN A 206 11.34 2.60 3.96
CA GLN A 206 10.35 3.60 4.29
C GLN A 206 9.99 3.59 5.80
N SER A 207 9.34 4.64 6.27
CA SER A 207 8.85 4.69 7.66
C SER A 207 7.61 3.80 7.86
N LEU A 208 7.40 3.34 9.10
CA LEU A 208 6.15 2.64 9.46
C LEU A 208 4.91 3.49 9.11
N ALA A 209 4.98 4.81 9.31
CA ALA A 209 3.89 5.72 8.98
C ALA A 209 3.58 5.72 7.48
N ALA A 210 4.60 5.66 6.61
CA ALA A 210 4.44 5.59 5.17
C ALA A 210 3.76 4.27 4.74
N VAL A 211 4.25 3.13 5.22
CA VAL A 211 3.64 1.81 4.95
C VAL A 211 2.20 1.76 5.47
N ARG A 212 1.98 2.27 6.69
CA ARG A 212 0.65 2.35 7.28
C ARG A 212 -0.31 3.22 6.46
N ALA A 213 0.15 4.34 5.91
CA ALA A 213 -0.65 5.21 5.04
C ALA A 213 -1.10 4.48 3.76
N VAL A 214 -0.22 3.68 3.15
CA VAL A 214 -0.54 2.82 2.00
C VAL A 214 -1.66 1.84 2.36
N VAL A 215 -1.52 1.12 3.47
CA VAL A 215 -2.51 0.13 3.92
C VAL A 215 -3.85 0.80 4.29
N LEU A 216 -3.81 1.97 4.96
CA LEU A 216 -5.00 2.76 5.25
C LEU A 216 -5.71 3.28 3.99
N ALA A 217 -4.98 3.49 2.90
CA ALA A 217 -5.57 3.82 1.60
C ALA A 217 -6.22 2.63 0.88
N GLY A 218 -6.19 1.44 1.50
CA GLY A 218 -6.79 0.22 0.95
C GLY A 218 -5.92 -0.53 -0.04
N ARG A 219 -4.61 -0.31 0.00
CA ARG A 219 -3.62 -0.98 -0.85
C ARG A 219 -2.85 -2.00 -0.02
N PRO A 220 -2.82 -3.29 -0.43
CA PRO A 220 -2.09 -4.31 0.31
C PRO A 220 -0.59 -4.14 0.11
N VAL A 221 0.18 -4.56 1.12
CA VAL A 221 1.66 -4.50 1.13
C VAL A 221 2.21 -5.87 1.48
N LEU A 222 3.10 -6.41 0.66
CA LEU A 222 3.94 -7.55 0.99
C LEU A 222 5.13 -7.03 1.79
N ALA A 223 5.42 -7.62 2.94
CA ALA A 223 6.51 -7.21 3.82
C ALA A 223 7.32 -8.42 4.28
N TRP A 224 8.65 -8.27 4.32
CA TRP A 224 9.57 -9.24 4.90
C TRP A 224 9.78 -8.94 6.38
N VAL A 225 9.65 -9.95 7.21
CA VAL A 225 9.72 -9.85 8.67
C VAL A 225 10.59 -10.97 9.24
N GLY A 226 11.38 -10.68 10.27
CA GLY A 226 12.01 -11.72 11.08
C GLY A 226 11.03 -12.21 12.15
N LEU A 227 10.75 -13.51 12.18
CA LEU A 227 9.88 -14.08 13.21
C LEU A 227 10.55 -14.00 14.59
N ALA A 228 11.89 -14.14 14.62
CA ALA A 228 12.75 -13.90 15.79
C ALA A 228 14.01 -13.10 15.41
N ALA A 229 14.77 -12.68 16.42
CA ALA A 229 16.03 -11.92 16.26
C ALA A 229 17.25 -12.83 15.98
N GLY A 230 17.12 -13.75 15.06
CA GLY A 230 18.13 -14.75 14.68
C GLY A 230 17.56 -16.16 14.83
N PRO A 231 18.33 -17.20 14.46
CA PRO A 231 19.77 -17.12 14.19
C PRO A 231 20.13 -16.35 12.92
N TYR A 232 21.33 -15.80 12.90
CA TYR A 232 21.92 -15.15 11.73
C TYR A 232 22.94 -16.07 11.08
N LEU A 233 22.97 -16.06 9.75
CA LEU A 233 23.91 -16.87 8.97
C LEU A 233 24.59 -15.99 7.93
N SER A 234 25.92 -16.19 7.77
CA SER A 234 26.71 -15.51 6.75
C SER A 234 27.21 -16.50 5.71
N TRP A 235 27.23 -16.06 4.45
CA TRP A 235 27.85 -16.79 3.36
C TRP A 235 28.35 -15.87 2.25
N VAL A 236 29.14 -16.41 1.34
CA VAL A 236 29.62 -15.69 0.15
C VAL A 236 28.71 -16.00 -1.03
N THR A 237 28.19 -14.99 -1.68
CA THR A 237 27.38 -15.14 -2.90
C THR A 237 28.26 -15.59 -4.07
N SER A 238 27.66 -16.07 -5.17
CA SER A 238 28.38 -16.42 -6.40
C SER A 238 29.19 -15.27 -7.00
N SER A 239 28.85 -14.01 -6.66
CA SER A 239 29.62 -12.82 -7.05
C SER A 239 30.77 -12.45 -6.10
N GLY A 240 31.04 -13.25 -5.07
CA GLY A 240 32.08 -13.01 -4.08
C GLY A 240 31.69 -12.03 -2.95
N ARG A 241 30.44 -11.58 -2.90
CA ARG A 241 29.95 -10.68 -1.84
C ARG A 241 29.54 -11.50 -0.61
N GLU A 242 30.07 -11.16 0.55
CA GLU A 242 29.59 -11.70 1.82
C GLU A 242 28.27 -11.03 2.20
N ILE A 243 27.31 -11.83 2.64
CA ILE A 243 26.02 -11.38 3.15
C ILE A 243 25.72 -12.09 4.47
N THR A 244 24.99 -11.39 5.33
CA THR A 244 24.45 -11.93 6.57
C THR A 244 22.93 -11.79 6.55
N VAL A 245 22.24 -12.88 6.83
CA VAL A 245 20.77 -12.93 6.82
C VAL A 245 20.24 -13.44 8.15
N ASN A 246 18.99 -13.11 8.45
CA ASN A 246 18.23 -13.71 9.53
C ASN A 246 17.52 -14.96 8.99
N LEU A 247 17.78 -16.14 9.56
CA LEU A 247 17.18 -17.40 9.12
C LEU A 247 15.70 -17.55 9.49
N ASP A 248 15.19 -16.75 10.43
CA ASP A 248 13.76 -16.62 10.73
C ASP A 248 13.07 -15.63 9.80
N GLU A 249 13.61 -15.44 8.60
CA GLU A 249 12.98 -14.66 7.53
C GLU A 249 11.60 -15.22 7.20
N HIS A 250 10.65 -14.30 6.97
CA HIS A 250 9.29 -14.64 6.58
C HIS A 250 8.65 -13.50 5.80
N ALA A 251 7.82 -13.84 4.81
CA ALA A 251 7.06 -12.88 4.04
C ALA A 251 5.57 -12.92 4.42
N VAL A 252 4.96 -11.76 4.61
CA VAL A 252 3.56 -11.60 4.99
C VAL A 252 2.86 -10.52 4.16
N VAL A 253 1.52 -10.51 4.12
CA VAL A 253 0.75 -9.47 3.43
C VAL A 253 -0.04 -8.62 4.42
N LEU A 254 0.26 -7.32 4.49
CA LEU A 254 -0.55 -6.36 5.24
C LEU A 254 -1.86 -6.09 4.49
N VAL A 255 -2.98 -6.33 5.14
CA VAL A 255 -4.32 -6.25 4.55
C VAL A 255 -5.26 -5.33 5.33
N GLY A 256 -4.73 -4.55 6.24
CA GLY A 256 -5.49 -3.58 7.00
C GLY A 256 -4.65 -2.93 8.10
N ALA A 257 -5.15 -1.81 8.59
CA ALA A 257 -4.54 -1.09 9.71
C ALA A 257 -5.61 -0.37 10.53
N GLY A 258 -5.31 -0.10 11.78
CA GLY A 258 -6.13 0.69 12.69
C GLY A 258 -5.27 1.36 13.75
N ARG A 259 -5.88 1.84 14.82
CA ARG A 259 -5.13 2.49 15.91
C ARG A 259 -4.29 1.44 16.67
N GLY A 260 -2.96 1.53 16.50
CA GLY A 260 -2.00 0.69 17.21
C GLY A 260 -1.89 -0.75 16.69
N TYR A 261 -2.45 -1.07 15.50
CA TYR A 261 -2.36 -2.40 14.93
C TYR A 261 -2.33 -2.43 13.41
N VAL A 262 -1.85 -3.54 12.87
CA VAL A 262 -1.99 -3.95 11.47
C VAL A 262 -2.69 -5.30 11.38
N LEU A 263 -3.39 -5.55 10.27
CA LEU A 263 -3.94 -6.87 9.91
C LEU A 263 -3.02 -7.52 8.89
N VAL A 264 -2.62 -8.73 9.19
CA VAL A 264 -1.62 -9.50 8.44
C VAL A 264 -2.25 -10.80 7.95
N ASN A 265 -2.21 -11.06 6.65
CA ASN A 265 -2.40 -12.42 6.16
C ASN A 265 -1.04 -13.12 6.24
N ASN A 266 -0.96 -14.15 7.06
CA ASN A 266 0.28 -14.87 7.36
C ASN A 266 0.30 -16.22 6.62
N PRO A 267 1.22 -16.43 5.64
CA PRO A 267 1.34 -17.70 4.93
C PRO A 267 1.67 -18.89 5.84
N LEU A 268 2.48 -18.70 6.86
CA LEU A 268 2.89 -19.77 7.77
C LEU A 268 1.69 -20.39 8.50
N THR A 269 0.75 -19.56 8.95
CA THR A 269 -0.44 -20.01 9.68
C THR A 269 -1.65 -20.19 8.77
N GLY A 270 -1.67 -19.57 7.59
CA GLY A 270 -2.79 -19.58 6.65
C GLY A 270 -3.99 -18.76 7.13
N VAL A 271 -3.83 -17.90 8.15
CA VAL A 271 -4.90 -17.09 8.70
C VAL A 271 -4.59 -15.60 8.70
N ARG A 272 -5.63 -14.81 8.93
CA ARG A 272 -5.47 -13.37 9.19
C ARG A 272 -5.22 -13.14 10.67
N GLU A 273 -4.11 -12.50 10.95
CA GLU A 273 -3.68 -12.14 12.29
C GLU A 273 -3.80 -10.63 12.53
N ARG A 274 -3.92 -10.25 13.77
CA ARG A 274 -3.81 -8.86 14.22
C ARG A 274 -2.53 -8.71 15.02
N TRP A 275 -1.58 -7.96 14.46
CA TRP A 275 -0.32 -7.64 15.14
C TRP A 275 -0.36 -6.21 15.67
N SER A 276 0.23 -5.97 16.85
CA SER A 276 0.45 -4.60 17.30
C SER A 276 1.43 -3.90 16.34
N GLU A 277 1.31 -2.58 16.20
CA GLU A 277 2.28 -1.80 15.41
C GLU A 277 3.71 -1.97 15.93
N ALA A 278 3.88 -2.12 17.26
CA ALA A 278 5.18 -2.36 17.88
C ALA A 278 5.77 -3.71 17.44
N LEU A 279 4.98 -4.81 17.48
CA LEU A 279 5.41 -6.13 17.03
C LEU A 279 5.77 -6.14 15.54
N PHE A 280 4.88 -5.59 14.69
CA PHE A 280 5.17 -5.50 13.26
C PHE A 280 6.43 -4.68 13.00
N SER A 281 6.57 -3.51 13.60
CA SER A 281 7.73 -2.65 13.43
C SER A 281 9.04 -3.32 13.89
N TYR A 282 9.00 -4.06 14.99
CA TYR A 282 10.14 -4.82 15.48
C TYR A 282 10.56 -5.88 14.45
N ARG A 283 9.64 -6.78 14.08
CA ARG A 283 9.89 -7.87 13.12
C ARG A 283 10.34 -7.35 11.75
N TRP A 284 9.73 -6.29 11.27
CA TRP A 284 10.05 -5.67 9.99
C TRP A 284 11.46 -5.03 9.95
N ARG A 285 11.91 -4.47 11.08
CA ARG A 285 13.28 -3.94 11.20
C ARG A 285 14.34 -5.04 11.15
N LEU A 286 14.07 -6.24 11.64
CA LEU A 286 15.00 -7.37 11.60
C LEU A 286 15.40 -7.73 10.16
N LEU A 287 14.55 -7.45 9.17
CA LEU A 287 14.80 -7.66 7.74
C LEU A 287 15.04 -6.34 6.98
N GLY A 288 15.58 -5.29 7.63
CA GLY A 288 15.95 -4.05 6.97
C GLY A 288 14.79 -3.20 6.46
N ARG A 289 13.55 -3.47 6.90
CA ARG A 289 12.31 -2.78 6.48
C ARG A 289 12.00 -2.97 5.00
N ARG A 290 12.04 -4.22 4.53
CA ARG A 290 11.71 -4.63 3.17
C ARG A 290 10.21 -4.70 2.96
N ALA A 291 9.70 -4.09 1.90
CA ALA A 291 8.28 -4.17 1.56
C ALA A 291 7.99 -3.75 0.11
N LEU A 292 6.91 -4.31 -0.45
CA LEU A 292 6.38 -4.02 -1.79
C LEU A 292 4.90 -3.63 -1.69
N GLU A 293 4.53 -2.51 -2.28
CA GLU A 293 3.15 -2.04 -2.37
C GLU A 293 2.52 -2.48 -3.69
N LEU A 294 1.30 -3.01 -3.64
CA LEU A 294 0.48 -3.18 -4.84
C LEU A 294 -0.12 -1.82 -5.23
N ARG A 295 0.39 -1.22 -6.31
CA ARG A 295 -0.18 -0.02 -6.89
C ARG A 295 -1.19 -0.42 -7.96
N ARG A 296 -2.42 0.08 -7.83
CA ARG A 296 -3.40 -0.04 -8.90
C ARG A 296 -3.07 0.99 -9.99
N SER A 297 -2.98 0.53 -11.22
CA SER A 297 -2.99 1.38 -12.43
C SER A 297 -4.31 2.15 -12.54
#